data_f7d8e9b8caf5b62b279522769f6dc875
#
_entry.id   f7d8e9b8caf5b62b279522769f6dc875
#
_cell.length_a   1.000
_cell.length_b   1.000
_cell.length_c   1.000
_cell.angle_alpha   90.00
_cell.angle_beta   90.00
_cell.angle_gamma   90.00
#
_symmetry.space_group_name_H-M   'P 1'
#
loop_
_entity.id
_entity.type
_entity.pdbx_description
1 polymer ?
#
loop_
_entity_poly.entity_id
_entity_poly.type
_entity_poly.pdbx_seq_one_letter_code
_entity_poly.pdbx_strand_id
1 'polypeptide(L)'
;MILMLLLSLVLVVGCQAENNDPALEAAEAAEAVQADAEAAESPAENPVGYETGTWITDYQLALNYAEQLGRTVLINFTGSDWCQWCFRLRDEVFTLPEFDAYAKENLVLLTIDFPSKKKLPPAEAQANQALAQQYGIQGYPTILLLNPQGKEIARTGYQYGGAAAYVQHLQELIAEG
;
A
#
# COMPACT_ATOMS: atom_id res chain seq x y z
N MET A 1 49.38 23.84 49.36
CA MET A 1 48.58 24.62 50.31
C MET A 1 47.18 24.07 50.19
N ILE A 2 46.88 22.91 50.82
CA ILE A 2 46.26 22.68 52.10
C ILE A 2 45.09 23.62 52.33
N LEU A 3 43.87 23.08 52.20
CA LEU A 3 42.85 23.25 53.20
C LEU A 3 41.78 22.16 53.06
N MET A 4 41.85 21.22 53.99
CA MET A 4 40.78 20.32 54.41
C MET A 4 39.62 21.12 54.98
N LEU A 5 38.40 20.74 54.75
CA LEU A 5 37.33 20.93 55.74
C LEU A 5 36.42 19.73 55.74
N LEU A 6 36.33 19.15 56.88
CA LEU A 6 35.62 17.97 57.34
C LEU A 6 34.13 18.32 57.62
N LEU A 7 33.33 17.26 57.60
CA LEU A 7 32.23 16.96 58.52
C LEU A 7 30.83 17.54 58.18
N SER A 8 29.81 16.72 57.91
CA SER A 8 28.98 16.16 59.00
C SER A 8 28.02 15.13 58.43
N LEU A 9 28.17 13.92 58.96
CA LEU A 9 27.24 12.80 58.84
C LEU A 9 26.06 13.04 59.81
N VAL A 10 24.85 13.21 59.27
CA VAL A 10 23.62 13.11 60.10
C VAL A 10 22.86 11.88 59.65
N LEU A 11 22.95 10.84 60.45
CA LEU A 11 22.06 9.67 60.44
C LEU A 11 20.69 10.08 60.99
N VAL A 12 19.70 10.13 60.12
CA VAL A 12 18.31 10.10 60.57
C VAL A 12 17.75 8.72 60.27
N VAL A 13 17.68 7.92 61.32
CA VAL A 13 16.93 6.67 61.33
C VAL A 13 15.45 7.04 61.48
N GLY A 14 14.73 7.03 60.35
CA GLY A 14 13.28 7.12 60.33
C GLY A 14 12.70 5.73 60.10
N CYS A 15 12.06 5.15 61.10
CA CYS A 15 11.16 4.00 60.93
C CYS A 15 10.06 4.38 59.97
N GLN A 16 10.07 3.84 58.76
CA GLN A 16 8.89 3.83 57.89
C GLN A 16 8.17 2.50 58.05
N ALA A 17 6.95 2.58 58.54
CA ALA A 17 6.03 1.44 58.58
C ALA A 17 5.69 1.07 57.13
N GLU A 18 5.95 -0.14 56.74
CA GLU A 18 5.50 -0.75 55.48
C GLU A 18 3.97 -0.89 55.51
N ASN A 19 3.29 0.03 54.85
CA ASN A 19 1.88 -0.17 54.49
C ASN A 19 1.87 -0.93 53.20
N ASN A 20 1.89 -2.27 53.25
CA ASN A 20 1.50 -3.12 52.16
C ASN A 20 0.02 -3.10 51.98
N ASP A 21 -0.48 -2.17 51.13
CA ASP A 21 -1.85 -2.18 50.66
C ASP A 21 -1.88 -2.82 49.27
N PRO A 22 -2.42 -4.05 49.13
CA PRO A 22 -2.45 -4.77 47.88
C PRO A 22 -3.37 -4.14 46.82
N ALA A 23 -4.09 -3.11 47.17
CA ALA A 23 -4.99 -2.37 46.27
C ALA A 23 -4.25 -1.31 45.42
N LEU A 24 -3.08 -0.83 45.86
CA LEU A 24 -2.26 0.11 45.07
C LEU A 24 -1.40 -0.58 44.00
N GLU A 25 -0.97 -1.79 44.25
CA GLU A 25 -0.13 -2.54 43.29
C GLU A 25 -0.95 -3.03 42.08
N ALA A 26 -2.25 -3.26 42.25
CA ALA A 26 -3.15 -3.63 41.16
C ALA A 26 -3.53 -2.45 40.24
N ALA A 27 -3.43 -1.20 40.73
CA ALA A 27 -3.72 -0.01 39.94
C ALA A 27 -2.52 0.40 39.04
N GLU A 28 -1.29 0.18 39.53
CA GLU A 28 -0.07 0.54 38.79
C GLU A 28 0.24 -0.49 37.71
N ALA A 29 -0.15 -1.75 37.87
CA ALA A 29 -0.02 -2.81 36.85
C ALA A 29 -1.08 -2.66 35.72
N ALA A 30 -2.19 -1.96 35.95
CA ALA A 30 -3.22 -1.72 34.94
C ALA A 30 -2.88 -0.55 33.99
N GLU A 31 -2.08 0.43 34.44
CA GLU A 31 -1.67 1.57 33.61
C GLU A 31 -0.50 1.24 32.69
N ALA A 32 0.35 0.25 33.03
CA ALA A 32 1.48 -0.15 32.20
C ALA A 32 1.09 -1.01 30.98
N VAL A 33 -0.10 -1.58 30.93
CA VAL A 33 -0.56 -2.46 29.82
C VAL A 33 -1.29 -1.66 28.70
N GLN A 34 -1.62 -0.38 28.92
CA GLN A 34 -2.32 0.44 27.94
C GLN A 34 -1.39 1.30 27.07
N ALA A 35 -0.08 1.30 27.30
CA ALA A 35 0.88 2.12 26.54
C ALA A 35 1.45 1.44 25.29
N ASP A 36 1.27 0.13 25.11
CA ASP A 36 1.85 -0.62 23.97
C ASP A 36 0.84 -0.99 22.87
N ALA A 37 -0.40 -0.49 22.93
CA ALA A 37 -1.44 -0.78 21.94
C ALA A 37 -1.73 0.36 20.96
N GLU A 38 -0.95 1.46 20.96
CA GLU A 38 -1.19 2.63 20.11
C GLU A 38 -0.02 2.95 19.17
N ALA A 39 0.63 1.91 18.67
CA ALA A 39 1.42 1.98 17.45
C ALA A 39 0.68 1.24 16.32
N ALA A 40 -0.63 1.45 16.19
CA ALA A 40 -1.36 1.12 14.98
C ALA A 40 -1.05 2.22 13.95
N GLU A 41 -0.33 1.81 12.90
CA GLU A 41 0.00 2.57 11.71
C GLU A 41 -1.09 3.58 11.35
N SER A 42 -0.74 4.85 11.43
CA SER A 42 -1.50 5.92 10.79
C SER A 42 -1.67 5.53 9.32
N PRO A 43 -2.89 5.42 8.77
CA PRO A 43 -3.05 5.21 7.34
C PRO A 43 -2.24 6.30 6.65
N ALA A 44 -1.30 5.91 5.76
CA ALA A 44 -0.52 6.85 4.99
C ALA A 44 -1.49 7.87 4.39
N GLU A 45 -1.34 9.15 4.75
CA GLU A 45 -2.21 10.20 4.24
C GLU A 45 -2.20 10.13 2.73
N ASN A 46 -3.37 9.94 2.10
CA ASN A 46 -3.48 9.89 0.67
C ASN A 46 -2.94 11.18 0.05
N PRO A 47 -2.04 11.11 -0.95
CA PRO A 47 -1.58 12.29 -1.65
C PRO A 47 -2.78 13.09 -2.14
N VAL A 48 -2.69 14.40 -2.04
CA VAL A 48 -3.76 15.31 -2.46
C VAL A 48 -4.13 15.01 -3.92
N GLY A 49 -5.39 14.57 -4.14
CA GLY A 49 -5.96 14.33 -5.46
C GLY A 49 -6.02 12.88 -5.93
N TYR A 50 -5.50 11.89 -5.17
CA TYR A 50 -5.73 10.49 -5.51
C TYR A 50 -6.81 9.87 -4.60
N GLU A 51 -7.88 9.38 -5.21
CA GLU A 51 -8.89 8.55 -4.55
C GLU A 51 -8.48 7.08 -4.70
N THR A 52 -8.13 6.42 -3.58
CA THR A 52 -7.65 5.03 -3.57
C THR A 52 -8.70 4.06 -4.16
N GLY A 53 -8.23 3.14 -4.99
CA GLY A 53 -9.10 2.22 -5.74
C GLY A 53 -9.63 2.80 -7.06
N THR A 54 -9.36 4.07 -7.37
CA THR A 54 -9.71 4.66 -8.67
C THR A 54 -8.69 4.34 -9.75
N TRP A 55 -9.18 4.05 -10.96
CA TRP A 55 -8.35 3.88 -12.14
C TRP A 55 -7.98 5.23 -12.74
N ILE A 56 -6.67 5.48 -12.90
CA ILE A 56 -6.13 6.66 -13.58
C ILE A 56 -5.51 6.27 -14.92
N THR A 57 -5.23 7.27 -15.77
CA THR A 57 -4.66 7.05 -17.12
C THR A 57 -3.29 7.71 -17.30
N ASP A 58 -2.84 8.50 -16.34
CA ASP A 58 -1.54 9.16 -16.36
C ASP A 58 -0.48 8.31 -15.67
N TYR A 59 0.49 7.84 -16.45
CA TYR A 59 1.57 6.99 -15.97
C TYR A 59 2.50 7.67 -14.95
N GLN A 60 2.87 8.94 -15.19
CA GLN A 60 3.77 9.64 -14.27
C GLN A 60 3.07 9.93 -12.95
N LEU A 61 1.78 10.28 -13.02
CA LEU A 61 0.97 10.49 -11.84
C LEU A 61 0.83 9.19 -11.02
N ALA A 62 0.65 8.04 -11.69
CA ALA A 62 0.59 6.74 -11.03
C ALA A 62 1.89 6.42 -10.28
N LEU A 63 3.05 6.66 -10.89
CA LEU A 63 4.33 6.46 -10.23
C LEU A 63 4.52 7.39 -9.02
N ASN A 64 4.15 8.67 -9.15
CA ASN A 64 4.22 9.63 -8.05
C ASN A 64 3.37 9.20 -6.86
N TYR A 65 2.15 8.73 -7.11
CA TYR A 65 1.28 8.20 -6.05
C TYR A 65 1.84 6.92 -5.43
N ALA A 66 2.37 6.02 -6.25
CA ALA A 66 2.97 4.78 -5.78
C ALA A 66 4.16 5.05 -4.85
N GLU A 67 5.02 6.00 -5.21
CA GLU A 67 6.17 6.41 -4.38
C GLU A 67 5.72 7.02 -3.05
N GLN A 68 4.75 7.94 -3.09
CA GLN A 68 4.23 8.61 -1.89
C GLN A 68 3.49 7.67 -0.94
N LEU A 69 2.79 6.66 -1.48
CA LEU A 69 2.01 5.70 -0.71
C LEU A 69 2.79 4.43 -0.36
N GLY A 70 3.98 4.22 -0.94
CA GLY A 70 4.72 2.97 -0.82
C GLY A 70 3.99 1.77 -1.43
N ARG A 71 3.18 1.97 -2.48
CA ARG A 71 2.30 0.95 -3.07
C ARG A 71 2.77 0.47 -4.43
N THR A 72 2.39 -0.75 -4.78
CA THR A 72 2.60 -1.31 -6.12
C THR A 72 1.67 -0.65 -7.14
N VAL A 73 2.20 -0.28 -8.31
CA VAL A 73 1.35 0.12 -9.45
C VAL A 73 0.90 -1.14 -10.18
N LEU A 74 -0.41 -1.29 -10.34
CA LEU A 74 -1.00 -2.26 -11.23
C LEU A 74 -1.39 -1.56 -12.53
N ILE A 75 -0.69 -1.87 -13.63
CA ILE A 75 -0.99 -1.35 -14.96
C ILE A 75 -1.84 -2.37 -15.72
N ASN A 76 -3.01 -1.96 -16.17
CA ASN A 76 -3.88 -2.75 -17.05
C ASN A 76 -3.76 -2.24 -18.49
N PHE A 77 -2.98 -2.95 -19.32
CA PHE A 77 -3.00 -2.75 -20.77
C PHE A 77 -4.21 -3.48 -21.36
N THR A 78 -5.12 -2.72 -21.95
CA THR A 78 -6.45 -3.22 -22.30
C THR A 78 -6.95 -2.72 -23.66
N GLY A 79 -7.93 -3.41 -24.21
CA GLY A 79 -8.73 -2.95 -25.35
C GLY A 79 -10.19 -2.81 -24.93
N SER A 80 -10.54 -1.63 -24.36
CA SER A 80 -11.76 -1.42 -23.60
C SER A 80 -13.07 -1.59 -24.35
N ASP A 81 -13.05 -1.64 -25.69
CA ASP A 81 -14.25 -1.72 -26.54
C ASP A 81 -14.28 -2.89 -27.54
N TRP A 82 -13.26 -3.79 -27.48
CA TRP A 82 -13.15 -4.94 -28.38
C TRP A 82 -12.58 -6.22 -27.78
N CYS A 83 -11.78 -6.14 -26.71
CA CYS A 83 -11.05 -7.27 -26.17
C CYS A 83 -11.92 -8.12 -25.22
N GLN A 84 -12.32 -9.30 -25.65
CA GLN A 84 -13.19 -10.22 -24.88
C GLN A 84 -12.60 -10.63 -23.51
N TRP A 85 -11.30 -10.94 -23.46
CA TRP A 85 -10.64 -11.30 -22.21
C TRP A 85 -10.47 -10.12 -21.27
N CYS A 86 -10.38 -8.89 -21.81
CA CYS A 86 -10.35 -7.68 -21.01
C CYS A 86 -11.71 -7.43 -20.35
N PHE A 87 -12.83 -7.70 -21.06
CA PHE A 87 -14.17 -7.62 -20.48
C PHE A 87 -14.32 -8.61 -19.35
N ARG A 88 -13.90 -9.87 -19.56
CA ARG A 88 -13.96 -10.88 -18.50
C ARG A 88 -13.14 -10.48 -17.27
N LEU A 89 -11.91 -10.02 -17.44
CA LEU A 89 -11.07 -9.57 -16.33
C LEU A 89 -11.71 -8.41 -15.57
N ARG A 90 -12.30 -7.45 -16.26
CA ARG A 90 -13.06 -6.37 -15.65
C ARG A 90 -14.23 -6.91 -14.83
N ASP A 91 -15.09 -7.73 -15.47
CA ASP A 91 -16.38 -8.13 -14.91
C ASP A 91 -16.25 -9.21 -13.82
N GLU A 92 -15.26 -10.11 -13.95
CA GLU A 92 -15.03 -11.20 -13.01
C GLU A 92 -14.05 -10.85 -11.88
N VAL A 93 -13.32 -9.72 -12.00
CA VAL A 93 -12.29 -9.33 -11.03
C VAL A 93 -12.41 -7.86 -10.63
N PHE A 94 -12.13 -6.92 -11.56
CA PHE A 94 -11.86 -5.53 -11.21
C PHE A 94 -13.08 -4.75 -10.69
N THR A 95 -14.30 -5.20 -11.00
CA THR A 95 -15.55 -4.60 -10.52
C THR A 95 -16.08 -5.26 -9.25
N LEU A 96 -15.40 -6.28 -8.72
CA LEU A 96 -15.87 -7.02 -7.55
C LEU A 96 -15.29 -6.46 -6.24
N PRO A 97 -16.06 -6.55 -5.14
CA PRO A 97 -15.70 -5.97 -3.85
C PRO A 97 -14.37 -6.47 -3.29
N GLU A 98 -14.04 -7.74 -3.53
CA GLU A 98 -12.81 -8.35 -3.03
C GLU A 98 -11.55 -7.72 -3.65
N PHE A 99 -11.60 -7.41 -4.96
CA PHE A 99 -10.52 -6.71 -5.62
C PHE A 99 -10.47 -5.23 -5.21
N ASP A 100 -11.63 -4.56 -5.13
CA ASP A 100 -11.73 -3.15 -4.74
C ASP A 100 -11.14 -2.92 -3.34
N ALA A 101 -11.49 -3.77 -2.36
CA ALA A 101 -10.96 -3.70 -1.01
C ALA A 101 -9.43 -3.84 -0.98
N TYR A 102 -8.89 -4.86 -1.67
CA TYR A 102 -7.45 -5.06 -1.77
C TYR A 102 -6.73 -3.91 -2.47
N ALA A 103 -7.28 -3.43 -3.58
CA ALA A 103 -6.69 -2.37 -4.38
C ALA A 103 -6.60 -1.04 -3.61
N LYS A 104 -7.61 -0.71 -2.83
CA LYS A 104 -7.65 0.52 -2.01
C LYS A 104 -6.52 0.59 -0.99
N GLU A 105 -6.07 -0.54 -0.50
CA GLU A 105 -5.02 -0.60 0.52
C GLU A 105 -3.62 -0.80 -0.06
N ASN A 106 -3.50 -1.52 -1.20
CA ASN A 106 -2.22 -2.05 -1.65
C ASN A 106 -1.76 -1.54 -3.01
N LEU A 107 -2.67 -1.00 -3.84
CA LEU A 107 -2.37 -0.71 -5.23
C LEU A 107 -2.63 0.75 -5.61
N VAL A 108 -1.90 1.21 -6.62
CA VAL A 108 -2.26 2.34 -7.48
C VAL A 108 -2.68 1.76 -8.82
N LEU A 109 -3.90 2.07 -9.26
CA LEU A 109 -4.50 1.48 -10.45
C LEU A 109 -4.33 2.37 -11.68
N LEU A 110 -3.66 1.85 -12.72
CA LEU A 110 -3.40 2.55 -13.97
C LEU A 110 -3.98 1.77 -15.15
N THR A 111 -4.78 2.44 -15.99
CA THR A 111 -5.27 1.88 -17.25
C THR A 111 -4.56 2.49 -18.43
N ILE A 112 -4.02 1.65 -19.31
CA ILE A 112 -3.45 2.01 -20.62
C ILE A 112 -4.34 1.37 -21.69
N ASP A 113 -5.24 2.17 -22.27
CA ASP A 113 -6.29 1.69 -23.17
C ASP A 113 -5.89 1.80 -24.64
N PHE A 114 -6.29 0.79 -25.43
CA PHE A 114 -6.14 0.72 -26.89
C PHE A 114 -7.48 0.44 -27.54
N PRO A 115 -8.39 1.42 -27.51
CA PRO A 115 -9.72 1.23 -28.08
C PRO A 115 -9.68 1.16 -29.62
N SER A 116 -10.61 0.40 -30.20
CA SER A 116 -10.78 0.28 -31.66
C SER A 116 -11.87 1.21 -32.22
N LYS A 117 -12.94 1.38 -31.45
CA LYS A 117 -14.13 2.14 -31.85
C LYS A 117 -14.10 3.58 -31.32
N LYS A 118 -13.63 3.77 -30.09
CA LYS A 118 -13.44 5.07 -29.46
C LYS A 118 -12.11 5.66 -29.89
N LYS A 119 -12.06 6.98 -30.14
CA LYS A 119 -10.80 7.69 -30.40
C LYS A 119 -10.29 8.32 -29.11
N LEU A 120 -9.02 8.06 -28.80
CA LEU A 120 -8.31 8.78 -27.77
C LEU A 120 -7.77 10.11 -28.28
N PRO A 121 -7.53 11.09 -27.40
CA PRO A 121 -6.73 12.26 -27.73
C PRO A 121 -5.37 11.83 -28.32
N PRO A 122 -4.83 12.52 -29.34
CA PRO A 122 -3.59 12.08 -30.00
C PRO A 122 -2.40 11.94 -29.06
N ALA A 123 -2.27 12.83 -28.08
CA ALA A 123 -1.18 12.78 -27.09
C ALA A 123 -1.29 11.53 -26.18
N GLU A 124 -2.50 11.19 -25.74
CA GLU A 124 -2.77 9.98 -24.94
C GLU A 124 -2.48 8.72 -25.76
N ALA A 125 -2.98 8.65 -26.98
CA ALA A 125 -2.72 7.51 -27.87
C ALA A 125 -1.21 7.29 -28.11
N GLN A 126 -0.45 8.38 -28.31
CA GLN A 126 1.00 8.33 -28.48
C GLN A 126 1.70 7.87 -27.20
N ALA A 127 1.31 8.38 -26.03
CA ALA A 127 1.85 7.97 -24.74
C ALA A 127 1.57 6.49 -24.46
N ASN A 128 0.35 6.02 -24.71
CA ASN A 128 -0.02 4.61 -24.55
C ASN A 128 0.81 3.70 -25.47
N GLN A 129 1.01 4.12 -26.72
CA GLN A 129 1.84 3.37 -27.68
C GLN A 129 3.30 3.31 -27.23
N ALA A 130 3.85 4.39 -26.70
CA ALA A 130 5.22 4.43 -26.20
C ALA A 130 5.39 3.49 -24.99
N LEU A 131 4.44 3.47 -24.06
CA LEU A 131 4.45 2.55 -22.91
C LEU A 131 4.32 1.09 -23.35
N ALA A 132 3.46 0.79 -24.31
CA ALA A 132 3.33 -0.57 -24.85
C ALA A 132 4.64 -1.06 -25.49
N GLN A 133 5.36 -0.19 -26.19
CA GLN A 133 6.69 -0.50 -26.76
C GLN A 133 7.74 -0.67 -25.66
N GLN A 134 7.78 0.24 -24.68
CA GLN A 134 8.70 0.20 -23.55
C GLN A 134 8.61 -1.12 -22.78
N TYR A 135 7.39 -1.59 -22.51
CA TYR A 135 7.14 -2.82 -21.77
C TYR A 135 6.98 -4.07 -22.65
N GLY A 136 7.14 -3.95 -23.97
CA GLY A 136 7.04 -5.06 -24.92
C GLY A 136 5.68 -5.76 -24.89
N ILE A 137 4.59 -4.99 -24.84
CA ILE A 137 3.22 -5.53 -24.78
C ILE A 137 2.86 -6.18 -26.13
N GLN A 138 2.49 -7.46 -26.08
CA GLN A 138 2.18 -8.26 -27.29
C GLN A 138 0.71 -8.66 -27.39
N GLY A 139 -0.09 -8.44 -26.34
CA GLY A 139 -1.49 -8.84 -26.32
C GLY A 139 -2.25 -8.27 -25.13
N TYR A 140 -3.56 -8.49 -25.11
CA TYR A 140 -4.46 -7.94 -24.12
C TYR A 140 -5.40 -9.01 -23.52
N PRO A 141 -5.74 -8.95 -22.22
CA PRO A 141 -5.15 -8.01 -21.27
C PRO A 141 -3.72 -8.41 -20.90
N THR A 142 -2.86 -7.43 -20.68
CA THR A 142 -1.57 -7.62 -19.99
C THR A 142 -1.59 -6.76 -18.73
N ILE A 143 -1.30 -7.38 -17.61
CA ILE A 143 -1.18 -6.72 -16.31
C ILE A 143 0.28 -6.68 -15.91
N LEU A 144 0.81 -5.49 -15.66
CA LEU A 144 2.13 -5.31 -15.08
C LEU A 144 2.01 -4.86 -13.64
N LEU A 145 2.92 -5.36 -12.82
CA LEU A 145 3.12 -4.89 -11.46
C LEU A 145 4.47 -4.18 -11.39
N LEU A 146 4.43 -2.89 -11.00
CA LEU A 146 5.64 -2.11 -10.79
C LEU A 146 5.79 -1.83 -9.30
N ASN A 147 7.03 -1.88 -8.80
CA ASN A 147 7.30 -1.39 -7.46
C ASN A 147 7.15 0.16 -7.41
N PRO A 148 7.17 0.79 -6.21
CA PRO A 148 7.04 2.25 -6.08
C PRO A 148 8.08 3.07 -6.87
N GLN A 149 9.22 2.47 -7.25
CA GLN A 149 10.27 3.10 -8.06
C GLN A 149 10.05 2.91 -9.58
N GLY A 150 8.94 2.32 -9.99
CA GLY A 150 8.58 2.10 -11.40
C GLY A 150 9.28 0.92 -12.08
N LYS A 151 9.97 0.05 -11.31
CA LYS A 151 10.57 -1.17 -11.84
C LYS A 151 9.52 -2.27 -11.95
N GLU A 152 9.43 -2.95 -13.11
CA GLU A 152 8.59 -4.14 -13.27
C GLU A 152 9.07 -5.25 -12.31
N ILE A 153 8.16 -5.74 -11.47
CA ILE A 153 8.39 -6.84 -10.53
C ILE A 153 7.69 -8.11 -11.00
N ALA A 154 6.55 -7.99 -11.68
CA ALA A 154 5.84 -9.14 -12.22
C ALA A 154 4.94 -8.77 -13.41
N ARG A 155 4.52 -9.82 -14.14
CA ARG A 155 3.62 -9.71 -15.28
C ARG A 155 2.63 -10.86 -15.26
N THR A 156 1.36 -10.56 -15.56
CA THR A 156 0.29 -11.55 -15.67
C THR A 156 -0.76 -11.10 -16.70
N GLY A 157 -1.88 -11.82 -16.77
CA GLY A 157 -3.03 -11.50 -17.60
C GLY A 157 -4.30 -11.97 -16.90
N TYR A 158 -5.33 -12.35 -17.69
CA TYR A 158 -6.53 -12.94 -17.12
C TYR A 158 -6.21 -14.31 -16.48
N GLN A 159 -6.75 -14.53 -15.28
CA GLN A 159 -6.70 -15.81 -14.57
C GLN A 159 -8.12 -16.24 -14.22
N TYR A 160 -8.37 -17.56 -14.26
CA TYR A 160 -9.63 -18.12 -13.81
C TYR A 160 -9.72 -18.12 -12.27
N GLY A 161 -10.95 -18.09 -11.73
CA GLY A 161 -11.19 -18.22 -10.28
C GLY A 161 -11.81 -17.00 -9.61
N GLY A 162 -12.03 -15.91 -10.38
CA GLY A 162 -12.68 -14.69 -9.88
C GLY A 162 -11.77 -13.82 -9.00
N ALA A 163 -12.37 -12.81 -8.36
CA ALA A 163 -11.63 -11.74 -7.70
C ALA A 163 -10.77 -12.23 -6.53
N ALA A 164 -11.28 -13.10 -5.67
CA ALA A 164 -10.53 -13.59 -4.51
C ALA A 164 -9.27 -14.38 -4.92
N ALA A 165 -9.39 -15.28 -5.92
CA ALA A 165 -8.24 -16.02 -6.44
C ALA A 165 -7.24 -15.09 -7.15
N TYR A 166 -7.75 -14.07 -7.85
CA TYR A 166 -6.89 -13.08 -8.52
C TYR A 166 -6.12 -12.22 -7.52
N VAL A 167 -6.75 -11.79 -6.43
CA VAL A 167 -6.09 -11.07 -5.33
C VAL A 167 -4.96 -11.91 -4.73
N GLN A 168 -5.22 -13.20 -4.43
CA GLN A 168 -4.18 -14.11 -3.94
C GLN A 168 -3.02 -14.22 -4.93
N HIS A 169 -3.30 -14.39 -6.23
CA HIS A 169 -2.28 -14.42 -7.28
C HIS A 169 -1.45 -13.13 -7.34
N LEU A 170 -2.07 -11.95 -7.20
CA LEU A 170 -1.33 -10.69 -7.14
C LEU A 170 -0.42 -10.60 -5.90
N GLN A 171 -0.90 -11.06 -4.74
CA GLN A 171 -0.11 -11.08 -3.50
C GLN A 171 1.13 -11.98 -3.64
N GLU A 172 0.98 -13.16 -4.24
CA GLU A 172 2.09 -14.09 -4.53
C GLU A 172 3.12 -13.42 -5.46
N LEU A 173 2.69 -12.81 -6.57
CA LEU A 173 3.57 -12.11 -7.51
C LEU A 173 4.32 -10.94 -6.87
N ILE A 174 3.66 -10.17 -6.02
CA ILE A 174 4.27 -9.01 -5.32
C ILE A 174 5.30 -9.48 -4.29
N ALA A 175 5.04 -10.59 -3.62
CA ALA A 175 5.96 -11.14 -2.62
C ALA A 175 7.24 -11.76 -3.23
N GLU A 176 7.20 -12.19 -4.48
CA GLU A 176 8.31 -12.80 -5.21
C GLU A 176 9.22 -11.77 -5.92
N GLY A 177 8.74 -10.54 -6.17
CA GLY A 177 9.41 -9.49 -6.95
C GLY A 177 10.17 -8.50 -6.09
#